data_f5538ab646de7054f9af37b1205886a8
#
_entry.id   f5538ab646de7054f9af37b1205886a8
#
_cell.length_a   1.000
_cell.length_b   1.000
_cell.length_c   1.000
_cell.angle_alpha   90.00
_cell.angle_beta   90.00
_cell.angle_gamma   90.00
#
_symmetry.space_group_name_H-M   'P 1'
#
loop_
_entity.id
_entity.type
_entity.pdbx_description
1 polymer ?
#
loop_
_entity_poly.entity_id
_entity_poly.type
_entity_poly.pdbx_seq_one_letter_code
_entity_poly.pdbx_strand_id
1 'polypeptide(L)'
;MAKILAVDDSASMRQMVSFTLKGAGHDVIEASDGVEALKIAQGQGVDLVLSDVNMPNMNGLELCANLRKLATYKFTPILMLTTESAGDKKMEGKQAGATGWIVKPFNPDQLLSTIKRVLD
;
A
#
# COMPACT_ATOMS: atom_id res chain seq x y z
N MET A 1 12.96 11.89 1.15
CA MET A 1 11.60 11.56 0.72
C MET A 1 11.54 10.10 0.28
N ALA A 2 10.40 9.49 0.49
CA ALA A 2 10.24 8.07 0.24
C ALA A 2 9.71 7.82 -1.16
N LYS A 3 10.08 6.67 -1.73
CA LYS A 3 9.49 6.15 -2.95
C LYS A 3 8.36 5.21 -2.54
N ILE A 4 7.13 5.54 -2.91
CA ILE A 4 5.93 4.82 -2.48
C ILE A 4 5.23 4.19 -3.67
N LEU A 5 4.91 2.91 -3.55
CA LEU A 5 4.12 2.18 -4.54
C LEU A 5 2.66 2.24 -4.11
N ALA A 6 1.84 2.97 -4.87
CA ALA A 6 0.41 3.12 -4.59
C ALA A 6 -0.37 2.20 -5.51
N VAL A 7 -1.13 1.28 -4.93
CA VAL A 7 -1.85 0.23 -5.66
C VAL A 7 -3.34 0.34 -5.40
N ASP A 8 -4.11 0.58 -6.47
CA ASP A 8 -5.58 0.66 -6.37
C ASP A 8 -6.15 0.45 -7.76
N ASP A 9 -7.20 -0.36 -7.88
CA ASP A 9 -7.84 -0.61 -9.16
C ASP A 9 -8.75 0.57 -9.60
N SER A 10 -9.11 1.43 -8.66
CA SER A 10 -9.86 2.65 -8.96
C SER A 10 -8.88 3.76 -9.39
N ALA A 11 -8.96 4.20 -10.65
CA ALA A 11 -8.08 5.25 -11.16
C ALA A 11 -8.24 6.55 -10.38
N SER A 12 -9.48 6.91 -10.02
CA SER A 12 -9.73 8.15 -9.29
C SER A 12 -9.16 8.10 -7.87
N MET A 13 -9.32 6.97 -7.17
CA MET A 13 -8.75 6.81 -5.83
C MET A 13 -7.22 6.82 -5.89
N ARG A 14 -6.65 6.12 -6.88
CA ARG A 14 -5.21 6.09 -7.06
C ARG A 14 -4.65 7.49 -7.31
N GLN A 15 -5.35 8.30 -8.10
CA GLN A 15 -4.95 9.69 -8.35
C GLN A 15 -5.02 10.54 -7.09
N MET A 16 -6.04 10.36 -6.26
CA MET A 16 -6.19 11.08 -5.00
C MET A 16 -5.04 10.76 -4.05
N VAL A 17 -4.73 9.48 -3.91
CA VAL A 17 -3.61 9.02 -3.07
C VAL A 17 -2.31 9.59 -3.60
N SER A 18 -2.07 9.47 -4.89
CA SER A 18 -0.85 9.96 -5.53
C SER A 18 -0.68 11.46 -5.34
N PHE A 19 -1.75 12.23 -5.54
CA PHE A 19 -1.72 13.68 -5.35
C PHE A 19 -1.35 14.04 -3.90
N THR A 20 -1.96 13.36 -2.93
CA THR A 20 -1.69 13.60 -1.51
C THR A 20 -0.23 13.31 -1.17
N LEU A 21 0.29 12.20 -1.65
CA LEU A 21 1.66 11.79 -1.34
C LEU A 21 2.68 12.69 -2.03
N LYS A 22 2.46 13.05 -3.29
CA LYS A 22 3.35 13.96 -4.02
C LYS A 22 3.36 15.34 -3.40
N GLY A 23 2.21 15.80 -2.90
CA GLY A 23 2.10 17.07 -2.21
C GLY A 23 2.94 17.11 -0.93
N ALA A 24 3.22 15.98 -0.33
CA ALA A 24 4.07 15.88 0.85
C ALA A 24 5.55 15.62 0.50
N GLY A 25 5.90 15.60 -0.78
CA GLY A 25 7.27 15.44 -1.22
C GLY A 25 7.72 14.01 -1.49
N HIS A 26 6.81 13.05 -1.48
CA HIS A 26 7.15 11.66 -1.80
C HIS A 26 7.12 11.41 -3.29
N ASP A 27 7.96 10.47 -3.76
CA ASP A 27 7.89 9.96 -5.12
C ASP A 27 6.86 8.82 -5.14
N VAL A 28 5.98 8.82 -6.14
CA VAL A 28 4.90 7.84 -6.22
C VAL A 28 4.96 7.07 -7.54
N ILE A 29 4.88 5.75 -7.43
CA ILE A 29 4.72 4.86 -8.57
C ILE A 29 3.33 4.23 -8.41
N GLU A 30 2.55 4.19 -9.48
CA GLU A 30 1.18 3.70 -9.43
C GLU A 30 1.05 2.33 -10.09
N ALA A 31 0.19 1.50 -9.52
CA ALA A 31 -0.16 0.20 -10.08
C ALA A 31 -1.66 0.00 -9.95
N SER A 32 -2.27 -0.68 -10.92
CA SER A 32 -3.71 -0.88 -10.97
C SER A 32 -4.19 -2.17 -10.31
N ASP A 33 -3.29 -3.12 -10.05
CA ASP A 33 -3.60 -4.35 -9.33
C ASP A 33 -2.33 -4.95 -8.71
N GLY A 34 -2.51 -6.06 -8.00
CA GLY A 34 -1.42 -6.69 -7.30
C GLY A 34 -0.37 -7.32 -8.23
N VAL A 35 -0.78 -7.81 -9.40
CA VAL A 35 0.16 -8.41 -10.37
C VAL A 35 1.11 -7.33 -10.90
N GLU A 36 0.56 -6.20 -11.32
CA GLU A 36 1.35 -5.06 -11.80
C GLU A 36 2.28 -4.55 -10.70
N ALA A 37 1.74 -4.41 -9.47
CA ALA A 37 2.52 -3.94 -8.34
C ALA A 37 3.70 -4.86 -8.02
N LEU A 38 3.49 -6.16 -8.06
CA LEU A 38 4.54 -7.13 -7.79
C LEU A 38 5.65 -7.04 -8.84
N LYS A 39 5.28 -6.88 -10.11
CA LYS A 39 6.27 -6.71 -11.18
C LYS A 39 7.10 -5.45 -10.98
N ILE A 40 6.45 -4.35 -10.62
CA ILE A 40 7.15 -3.09 -10.36
C ILE A 40 8.12 -3.26 -9.19
N ALA A 41 7.65 -3.87 -8.12
CA ALA A 41 8.45 -4.08 -6.91
C ALA A 41 9.69 -4.96 -7.18
N GLN A 42 9.56 -5.93 -8.09
CA GLN A 42 10.67 -6.79 -8.47
C GLN A 42 11.68 -6.06 -9.35
N GLY A 43 11.24 -5.07 -10.10
CA GLY A 43 12.08 -4.32 -11.03
C GLY A 43 12.78 -3.12 -10.42
N GLN A 44 12.25 -2.58 -9.34
CA GLN A 44 12.85 -1.42 -8.66
C GLN A 44 12.46 -1.41 -7.19
N GLY A 45 13.33 -0.86 -6.36
CA GLY A 45 13.09 -0.77 -4.93
C GLY A 45 12.10 0.33 -4.58
N VAL A 46 11.20 0.06 -3.66
CA VAL A 46 10.31 1.07 -3.07
C VAL A 46 10.47 1.04 -1.56
N ASP A 47 10.19 2.17 -0.92
CA ASP A 47 10.38 2.32 0.53
C ASP A 47 9.12 1.98 1.30
N LEU A 48 7.97 2.03 0.64
CA LEU A 48 6.67 1.75 1.26
C LEU A 48 5.69 1.33 0.19
N VAL A 49 4.80 0.40 0.54
CA VAL A 49 3.69 -0.01 -0.33
C VAL A 49 2.38 0.37 0.35
N LEU A 50 1.53 1.08 -0.38
CA LEU A 50 0.18 1.43 0.06
C LEU A 50 -0.79 0.81 -0.93
N SER A 51 -1.56 -0.17 -0.49
CA SER A 51 -2.39 -0.98 -1.37
C SER A 51 -3.83 -1.10 -0.90
N ASP A 52 -4.75 -0.98 -1.85
CA ASP A 52 -6.14 -1.39 -1.63
C ASP A 52 -6.18 -2.90 -1.37
N VAL A 53 -7.18 -3.35 -0.66
CA VAL A 53 -7.38 -4.79 -0.38
C VAL A 53 -8.08 -5.47 -1.55
N ASN A 54 -9.19 -4.89 -2.02
CA ASN A 54 -10.04 -5.52 -3.03
C ASN A 54 -9.63 -5.07 -4.44
N MET A 55 -8.94 -5.95 -5.16
CA MET A 55 -8.48 -5.68 -6.53
C MET A 55 -8.60 -6.95 -7.36
N PRO A 56 -8.77 -6.82 -8.70
CA PRO A 56 -8.79 -7.99 -9.56
C PRO A 56 -7.40 -8.62 -9.69
N ASN A 57 -7.35 -9.85 -10.16
CA ASN A 57 -6.15 -10.63 -10.45
C ASN A 57 -5.36 -11.03 -9.21
N MET A 58 -4.92 -10.06 -8.42
CA MET A 58 -4.23 -10.31 -7.14
C MET A 58 -4.68 -9.21 -6.18
N ASN A 59 -5.31 -9.58 -5.07
CA ASN A 59 -5.76 -8.60 -4.08
C ASN A 59 -4.58 -8.12 -3.21
N GLY A 60 -4.85 -7.10 -2.37
CA GLY A 60 -3.81 -6.49 -1.55
C GLY A 60 -3.20 -7.43 -0.52
N LEU A 61 -3.98 -8.36 0.01
CA LEU A 61 -3.48 -9.33 0.99
C LEU A 61 -2.54 -10.33 0.32
N GLU A 62 -2.89 -10.80 -0.87
CA GLU A 62 -2.04 -11.68 -1.67
C GLU A 62 -0.76 -10.97 -2.08
N LEU A 63 -0.87 -9.70 -2.48
CA LEU A 63 0.29 -8.89 -2.82
C LEU A 63 1.23 -8.78 -1.63
N CYS A 64 0.69 -8.48 -0.46
CA CYS A 64 1.49 -8.37 0.76
C CYS A 64 2.23 -9.67 1.06
N ALA A 65 1.53 -10.80 1.01
CA ALA A 65 2.13 -12.10 1.28
C ALA A 65 3.25 -12.41 0.27
N ASN A 66 3.04 -12.09 -1.00
CA ASN A 66 4.04 -12.31 -2.05
C ASN A 66 5.26 -11.40 -1.86
N LEU A 67 5.05 -10.14 -1.49
CA LEU A 67 6.15 -9.23 -1.22
C LEU A 67 7.00 -9.70 -0.03
N ARG A 68 6.36 -10.24 1.00
CA ARG A 68 7.09 -10.75 2.17
C ARG A 68 7.99 -11.95 1.87
N LYS A 69 7.72 -12.65 0.78
CA LYS A 69 8.57 -13.75 0.32
C LYS A 69 9.85 -13.26 -0.37
N LEU A 70 9.88 -11.98 -0.78
CA LEU A 70 11.05 -11.39 -1.41
C LEU A 70 11.97 -10.82 -0.32
N ALA A 71 13.24 -11.20 -0.35
CA ALA A 71 14.20 -10.76 0.67
C ALA A 71 14.26 -9.24 0.77
N THR A 72 14.18 -8.54 -0.37
CA THR A 72 14.24 -7.08 -0.44
C THR A 72 13.10 -6.41 0.32
N TYR A 73 11.93 -7.05 0.39
CA TYR A 73 10.73 -6.47 0.99
C TYR A 73 10.35 -7.08 2.34
N LYS A 74 11.25 -7.83 2.94
CA LYS A 74 10.95 -8.52 4.20
C LYS A 74 10.54 -7.56 5.33
N PHE A 75 11.13 -6.38 5.36
CA PHE A 75 10.89 -5.38 6.41
C PHE A 75 10.29 -4.08 5.88
N THR A 76 9.99 -3.99 4.60
CA THR A 76 9.42 -2.79 4.00
C THR A 76 8.01 -2.57 4.54
N PRO A 77 7.65 -1.34 4.99
CA PRO A 77 6.30 -1.08 5.44
C PRO A 77 5.29 -1.30 4.33
N ILE A 78 4.22 -2.03 4.63
CA ILE A 78 3.11 -2.29 3.73
C ILE A 78 1.83 -1.91 4.46
N LEU A 79 1.13 -0.90 3.95
CA LEU A 79 -0.11 -0.41 4.53
C LEU A 79 -1.29 -0.83 3.65
N MET A 80 -2.35 -1.35 4.27
CA MET A 80 -3.58 -1.69 3.57
C MET A 80 -4.57 -0.55 3.67
N LEU A 81 -5.23 -0.23 2.56
CA LEU A 81 -6.25 0.81 2.48
C LEU A 81 -7.57 0.15 2.10
N THR A 82 -8.60 0.26 2.93
CA THR A 82 -9.83 -0.49 2.75
C THR A 82 -11.05 0.27 3.27
N THR A 83 -12.22 -0.02 2.71
CA THR A 83 -13.50 0.47 3.23
C THR A 83 -13.98 -0.35 4.42
N GLU A 84 -13.37 -1.50 4.66
CA GLU A 84 -13.80 -2.41 5.73
C GLU A 84 -13.00 -2.18 7.00
N SER A 85 -13.72 -1.96 8.11
CA SER A 85 -13.10 -1.78 9.43
C SER A 85 -13.28 -3.03 10.30
N ALA A 86 -13.81 -4.12 9.73
CA ALA A 86 -14.07 -5.35 10.47
C ALA A 86 -12.77 -6.01 10.93
N GLY A 87 -12.80 -6.58 12.14
CA GLY A 87 -11.65 -7.23 12.73
C GLY A 87 -11.06 -8.35 11.90
N ASP A 88 -11.93 -9.08 11.17
CA ASP A 88 -11.50 -10.19 10.33
C ASP A 88 -10.52 -9.74 9.24
N LYS A 89 -10.82 -8.62 8.58
CA LYS A 89 -9.95 -8.09 7.52
C LYS A 89 -8.62 -7.59 8.10
N LYS A 90 -8.64 -6.97 9.25
CA LYS A 90 -7.42 -6.53 9.93
C LYS A 90 -6.56 -7.72 10.33
N MET A 91 -7.18 -8.81 10.78
CA MET A 91 -6.46 -10.02 11.14
C MET A 91 -5.84 -10.70 9.92
N GLU A 92 -6.57 -10.76 8.80
CA GLU A 92 -6.05 -11.28 7.54
C GLU A 92 -4.84 -10.46 7.07
N GLY A 93 -4.92 -9.13 7.19
CA GLY A 93 -3.80 -8.25 6.86
C GLY A 93 -2.58 -8.53 7.71
N LYS A 94 -2.76 -8.72 9.00
CA LYS A 94 -1.69 -9.07 9.92
C LYS A 94 -1.05 -10.40 9.57
N GLN A 95 -1.86 -11.41 9.26
CA GLN A 95 -1.38 -12.74 8.88
C GLN A 95 -0.61 -12.69 7.57
N ALA A 96 -1.02 -11.81 6.64
CA ALA A 96 -0.30 -11.62 5.39
C ALA A 96 0.99 -10.83 5.56
N GLY A 97 1.20 -10.20 6.72
CA GLY A 97 2.41 -9.46 7.02
C GLY A 97 2.30 -7.95 6.86
N ALA A 98 1.08 -7.41 6.78
CA ALA A 98 0.87 -5.97 6.66
C ALA A 98 1.36 -5.23 7.91
N THR A 99 1.97 -4.06 7.70
CA THR A 99 2.47 -3.23 8.79
C THR A 99 1.35 -2.46 9.48
N GLY A 100 0.35 -2.03 8.73
CA GLY A 100 -0.74 -1.24 9.26
C GLY A 100 -1.94 -1.22 8.34
N TRP A 101 -2.92 -0.45 8.72
CA TRP A 101 -4.25 -0.47 8.11
C TRP A 101 -4.86 0.91 8.16
N ILE A 102 -5.42 1.38 7.03
CA ILE A 102 -6.08 2.68 6.94
C ILE A 102 -7.47 2.46 6.34
N VAL A 103 -8.48 3.04 6.98
CA VAL A 103 -9.88 2.90 6.53
C VAL A 103 -10.25 4.02 5.58
N LYS A 104 -10.90 3.68 4.47
CA LYS A 104 -11.45 4.65 3.50
C LYS A 104 -12.82 5.14 3.98
N PRO A 105 -13.20 6.37 3.67
CA PRO A 105 -12.38 7.39 3.02
C PRO A 105 -11.28 7.88 3.95
N PHE A 106 -10.10 8.10 3.41
CA PHE A 106 -8.97 8.50 4.22
C PHE A 106 -8.96 10.01 4.42
N ASN A 107 -8.44 10.42 5.58
CA ASN A 107 -8.11 11.81 5.85
C ASN A 107 -6.67 12.03 5.39
N PRO A 108 -6.40 13.02 4.52
CA PRO A 108 -5.03 13.23 4.01
C PRO A 108 -3.98 13.41 5.12
N ASP A 109 -4.30 14.17 6.15
CA ASP A 109 -3.37 14.40 7.25
C ASP A 109 -3.09 13.12 8.03
N GLN A 110 -4.11 12.30 8.24
CA GLN A 110 -3.98 11.02 8.94
C GLN A 110 -3.16 10.04 8.10
N LEU A 111 -3.39 10.02 6.79
CA LEU A 111 -2.62 9.17 5.88
C LEU A 111 -1.14 9.53 5.94
N LEU A 112 -0.82 10.81 5.80
CA LEU A 112 0.56 11.28 5.82
C LEU A 112 1.24 11.03 7.17
N SER A 113 0.50 11.23 8.25
CA SER A 113 0.98 10.98 9.60
C SER A 113 1.30 9.50 9.83
N THR A 114 0.44 8.61 9.34
CA THR A 114 0.65 7.16 9.44
C THR A 114 1.88 6.74 8.65
N ILE A 115 2.03 7.27 7.43
CA ILE A 115 3.18 6.96 6.57
C ILE A 115 4.48 7.41 7.24
N LYS A 116 4.50 8.61 7.76
CA LYS A 116 5.68 9.14 8.47
C LYS A 116 6.07 8.22 9.64
N ARG A 117 5.08 7.79 10.41
CA ARG A 117 5.32 6.96 11.59
C ARG A 117 5.94 5.60 11.23
N VAL A 118 5.46 4.97 10.14
CA VAL A 118 5.98 3.66 9.76
C VAL A 118 7.32 3.74 9.02
N LEU A 119 7.66 4.89 8.45
CA LEU A 119 8.96 5.11 7.79
C LEU A 119 10.05 5.48 8.78
N ASP A 120 9.68 6.03 9.90
CA ASP A 120 10.62 6.35 10.97
C ASP A 120 10.85 5.09 11.82
#